data_1f19ae572d883c9e9f47f5b53a17f220
#
_entry.id   1f19ae572d883c9e9f47f5b53a17f220
#
_cell.length_a   1.000
_cell.length_b   1.000
_cell.length_c   1.000
_cell.angle_alpha   90.00
_cell.angle_beta   90.00
_cell.angle_gamma   90.00
#
_symmetry.space_group_name_H-M   'P 1'
#
loop_
_entity.id
_entity.type
_entity.pdbx_description
1 polymer ?
#
loop_
_entity_poly.entity_id
_entity_poly.type
_entity_poly.pdbx_seq_one_letter_code
_entity_poly.pdbx_strand_id
1 'polypeptide(L)'
;MRILHLDTNHPLLTTQLAELGFQNELDNFSSKAEIEAKIGVYHGIVIRSRFPIDRSFLEKAVNLKFIARVGAGLENIDTEYAKSKNIALIAAPEGNRNAVGEHALGMLLALFNKLNAADREVRSGHWNREKNRGHELDGKTVGIIGYGNIGKAFAKKLRGFDVEVLCYDVLPNMGDQNAKQVKLGEIFEKADVLSLHIPFAESTDKMVDEKFINSFAKPFWLLNTSRGKNVVTNDLVSGLQSGKVLGAGLDVLEFEKSSFENMFDDQTLNPAMDYLLQADNVLLTPHVAGWTVESNIKLAQTIVDKIKVLLFPEAFATAPLKRVTGIGGIFFKSRDSKALVSWYQKHLGLNTDDYGCTFWWKDMQGNDCSTQWSPFAETTEYFLPSEKPFMQNFRVYDLEALLEQLQLEGVTQVGKIQAFDYGKFAWILDPEGNKIELWEPIDSAFL
;
A
#
# COMPACT_ATOMS: atom_id res chain seq x y z
N MET A 1 -17.75 -20.41 16.65
CA MET A 1 -16.38 -20.90 16.35
C MET A 1 -15.44 -20.38 17.43
N ARG A 2 -14.41 -21.17 17.81
CA ARG A 2 -13.38 -20.76 18.81
C ARG A 2 -12.14 -20.27 18.08
N ILE A 3 -11.62 -19.13 18.50
CA ILE A 3 -10.40 -18.50 17.96
C ILE A 3 -9.37 -18.39 19.09
N LEU A 4 -8.14 -18.87 18.85
CA LEU A 4 -7.04 -18.75 19.79
C LEU A 4 -6.10 -17.62 19.34
N HIS A 5 -5.88 -16.65 20.24
CA HIS A 5 -4.94 -15.55 20.04
C HIS A 5 -3.62 -15.88 20.72
N LEU A 6 -2.57 -16.07 19.90
CA LEU A 6 -1.24 -16.49 20.35
C LEU A 6 -0.32 -15.31 20.71
N ASP A 7 -0.68 -14.12 20.31
CA ASP A 7 0.03 -12.87 20.61
C ASP A 7 -0.93 -11.80 21.10
N THR A 8 -0.42 -10.83 21.85
CA THR A 8 -1.18 -9.63 22.21
C THR A 8 -1.34 -8.72 20.98
N ASN A 9 -2.56 -8.36 20.67
CA ASN A 9 -2.94 -7.48 19.59
C ASN A 9 -3.80 -6.33 20.10
N HIS A 10 -4.15 -5.38 19.20
CA HIS A 10 -5.07 -4.31 19.58
C HIS A 10 -6.42 -4.88 20.02
N PRO A 11 -7.03 -4.39 21.12
CA PRO A 11 -8.30 -4.92 21.68
C PRO A 11 -9.47 -4.93 20.71
N LEU A 12 -9.49 -4.01 19.74
CA LEU A 12 -10.47 -3.97 18.65
C LEU A 12 -10.66 -5.34 17.99
N LEU A 13 -9.57 -6.11 17.81
CA LEU A 13 -9.61 -7.40 17.14
C LEU A 13 -10.52 -8.40 17.91
N THR A 14 -10.28 -8.58 19.20
CA THR A 14 -11.06 -9.49 20.04
C THR A 14 -12.49 -8.98 20.24
N THR A 15 -12.69 -7.67 20.39
CA THR A 15 -14.00 -7.05 20.55
C THR A 15 -14.88 -7.28 19.32
N GLN A 16 -14.40 -6.92 18.14
CA GLN A 16 -15.20 -7.08 16.91
C GLN A 16 -15.41 -8.56 16.53
N LEU A 17 -14.44 -9.45 16.80
CA LEU A 17 -14.66 -10.88 16.59
C LEU A 17 -15.69 -11.45 17.56
N ALA A 18 -15.75 -10.96 18.81
CA ALA A 18 -16.78 -11.36 19.76
C ALA A 18 -18.19 -10.89 19.34
N GLU A 19 -18.31 -9.66 18.81
CA GLU A 19 -19.55 -9.12 18.23
C GLU A 19 -20.07 -9.97 17.06
N LEU A 20 -19.17 -10.63 16.32
CA LEU A 20 -19.49 -11.59 15.25
C LEU A 20 -19.85 -12.99 15.78
N GLY A 21 -19.93 -13.18 17.10
CA GLY A 21 -20.29 -14.44 17.74
C GLY A 21 -19.13 -15.44 17.87
N PHE A 22 -17.86 -15.03 17.72
CA PHE A 22 -16.71 -15.88 17.96
C PHE A 22 -16.34 -15.93 19.45
N GLN A 23 -15.94 -17.11 19.92
CA GLN A 23 -15.35 -17.29 21.24
C GLN A 23 -13.84 -17.08 21.14
N ASN A 24 -13.35 -15.97 21.69
CA ASN A 24 -11.93 -15.61 21.66
C ASN A 24 -11.25 -16.09 22.96
N GLU A 25 -10.12 -16.75 22.81
CA GLU A 25 -9.26 -17.15 23.94
C GLU A 25 -7.86 -16.57 23.69
N LEU A 26 -7.31 -15.87 24.69
CA LEU A 26 -5.95 -15.34 24.63
C LEU A 26 -5.02 -16.25 25.41
N ASP A 27 -3.99 -16.76 24.73
CA ASP A 27 -2.88 -17.49 25.34
C ASP A 27 -1.57 -17.06 24.73
N ASN A 28 -1.01 -16.00 25.28
CA ASN A 28 0.26 -15.43 24.85
C ASN A 28 1.46 -15.83 25.72
N PHE A 29 1.31 -16.83 26.59
CA PHE A 29 2.31 -17.28 27.56
C PHE A 29 2.72 -18.76 27.42
N SER A 30 1.78 -19.66 27.07
CA SER A 30 2.05 -21.11 26.95
C SER A 30 3.10 -21.41 25.85
N SER A 31 3.91 -22.41 26.07
CA SER A 31 4.88 -22.90 25.08
C SER A 31 4.20 -23.43 23.81
N LYS A 32 4.94 -23.57 22.72
CA LYS A 32 4.42 -24.16 21.48
C LYS A 32 3.84 -25.56 21.73
N ALA A 33 4.51 -26.40 22.55
CA ALA A 33 4.07 -27.75 22.85
C ALA A 33 2.74 -27.78 23.62
N GLU A 34 2.54 -26.86 24.57
CA GLU A 34 1.28 -26.72 25.31
C GLU A 34 0.15 -26.26 24.40
N ILE A 35 0.42 -25.33 23.48
CA ILE A 35 -0.57 -24.90 22.48
C ILE A 35 -0.91 -26.07 21.53
N GLU A 36 0.08 -26.82 21.07
CA GLU A 36 -0.12 -28.01 20.22
C GLU A 36 -1.00 -29.08 20.89
N ALA A 37 -0.93 -29.21 22.21
CA ALA A 37 -1.74 -30.18 22.96
C ALA A 37 -3.23 -29.83 22.97
N LYS A 38 -3.60 -28.54 22.80
CA LYS A 38 -4.98 -28.06 22.84
C LYS A 38 -5.51 -27.50 21.51
N ILE A 39 -4.66 -27.33 20.50
CA ILE A 39 -5.04 -26.64 19.26
C ILE A 39 -6.17 -27.31 18.49
N GLY A 40 -6.34 -28.61 18.62
CA GLY A 40 -7.35 -29.39 17.90
C GLY A 40 -8.80 -28.96 18.12
N VAL A 41 -9.12 -28.17 19.16
CA VAL A 41 -10.49 -27.69 19.42
C VAL A 41 -10.78 -26.28 18.86
N TYR A 42 -9.77 -25.62 18.26
CA TYR A 42 -9.90 -24.28 17.71
C TYR A 42 -10.15 -24.32 16.20
N HIS A 43 -10.90 -23.30 15.74
CA HIS A 43 -11.28 -23.15 14.34
C HIS A 43 -10.48 -22.04 13.64
N GLY A 44 -9.86 -21.15 14.41
CA GLY A 44 -8.99 -20.11 13.92
C GLY A 44 -7.87 -19.82 14.90
N ILE A 45 -6.73 -19.39 14.37
CA ILE A 45 -5.63 -18.82 15.14
C ILE A 45 -5.31 -17.42 14.66
N VAL A 46 -4.98 -16.56 15.64
CA VAL A 46 -4.44 -15.23 15.39
C VAL A 46 -3.03 -15.18 15.96
N ILE A 47 -2.05 -14.91 15.12
CA ILE A 47 -0.63 -14.90 15.49
C ILE A 47 0.07 -13.69 14.87
N ARG A 48 1.16 -13.23 15.50
CA ARG A 48 2.12 -12.30 14.89
C ARG A 48 3.40 -13.04 14.51
N SER A 49 4.23 -13.41 15.48
CA SER A 49 5.52 -14.01 15.22
C SER A 49 6.04 -14.89 16.36
N ARG A 50 5.22 -15.23 17.33
CA ARG A 50 5.62 -15.86 18.59
C ARG A 50 6.42 -17.12 18.41
N PHE A 51 5.98 -18.03 17.52
CA PHE A 51 6.70 -19.24 17.14
C PHE A 51 6.30 -19.72 15.73
N PRO A 52 7.09 -20.57 15.09
CA PRO A 52 6.73 -21.13 13.79
C PRO A 52 5.49 -22.03 13.85
N ILE A 53 4.55 -21.78 12.92
CA ILE A 53 3.41 -22.65 12.65
C ILE A 53 3.85 -23.64 11.56
N ASP A 54 4.61 -24.63 11.96
CA ASP A 54 5.16 -25.65 11.08
C ASP A 54 4.17 -26.80 10.84
N ARG A 55 4.60 -27.77 10.03
CA ARG A 55 3.81 -28.94 9.69
C ARG A 55 3.36 -29.71 10.92
N SER A 56 4.23 -29.91 11.93
CA SER A 56 3.90 -30.65 13.13
C SER A 56 2.79 -30.01 13.96
N PHE A 57 2.79 -28.68 14.00
CA PHE A 57 1.70 -27.89 14.61
C PHE A 57 0.39 -28.07 13.83
N LEU A 58 0.45 -27.95 12.50
CA LEU A 58 -0.73 -28.02 11.63
C LEU A 58 -1.36 -29.43 11.61
N GLU A 59 -0.58 -30.49 11.77
CA GLU A 59 -1.09 -31.86 11.88
C GLU A 59 -1.98 -32.06 13.11
N LYS A 60 -1.74 -31.32 14.20
CA LYS A 60 -2.54 -31.35 15.43
C LYS A 60 -3.76 -30.43 15.37
N ALA A 61 -3.77 -29.46 14.47
CA ALA A 61 -4.82 -28.44 14.33
C ALA A 61 -5.97 -28.93 13.45
N VAL A 62 -6.58 -30.06 13.77
CA VAL A 62 -7.52 -30.83 12.92
C VAL A 62 -8.81 -30.08 12.57
N ASN A 63 -9.23 -29.10 13.37
CA ASN A 63 -10.45 -28.29 13.15
C ASN A 63 -10.16 -26.90 12.59
N LEU A 64 -8.88 -26.58 12.31
CA LEU A 64 -8.48 -25.24 11.91
C LEU A 64 -8.99 -24.89 10.51
N LYS A 65 -9.64 -23.75 10.38
CA LYS A 65 -10.17 -23.22 9.12
C LYS A 65 -9.35 -22.07 8.59
N PHE A 66 -8.74 -21.27 9.48
CA PHE A 66 -7.88 -20.16 9.07
C PHE A 66 -6.77 -19.86 10.07
N ILE A 67 -5.72 -19.24 9.53
CA ILE A 67 -4.63 -18.63 10.30
C ILE A 67 -4.58 -17.17 9.92
N ALA A 68 -4.76 -16.28 10.89
CA ALA A 68 -4.71 -14.84 10.71
C ALA A 68 -3.40 -14.28 11.30
N ARG A 69 -2.48 -13.87 10.42
CA ARG A 69 -1.23 -13.23 10.80
C ARG A 69 -1.41 -11.72 10.86
N VAL A 70 -1.30 -11.12 12.06
CA VAL A 70 -1.42 -9.67 12.28
C VAL A 70 -0.12 -8.97 11.85
N GLY A 71 0.04 -8.84 10.54
CA GLY A 71 1.22 -8.28 9.87
C GLY A 71 1.25 -8.64 8.38
N ALA A 72 2.35 -8.31 7.69
CA ALA A 72 2.44 -8.43 6.24
C ALA A 72 2.93 -9.80 5.74
N GLY A 73 3.98 -10.37 6.36
CA GLY A 73 4.60 -11.61 5.90
C GLY A 73 3.94 -12.87 6.46
N LEU A 74 4.23 -14.02 5.89
CA LEU A 74 3.75 -15.34 6.32
C LEU A 74 4.92 -16.32 6.56
N GLU A 75 6.13 -15.81 6.71
CA GLU A 75 7.37 -16.60 6.73
C GLU A 75 7.46 -17.57 7.92
N ASN A 76 6.70 -17.29 8.99
CA ASN A 76 6.62 -18.16 10.16
C ASN A 76 5.53 -19.27 10.05
N ILE A 77 4.91 -19.44 8.88
CA ILE A 77 3.83 -20.40 8.64
C ILE A 77 4.22 -21.32 7.49
N ASP A 78 4.06 -22.63 7.66
CA ASP A 78 4.14 -23.59 6.55
C ASP A 78 2.92 -23.41 5.64
N THR A 79 3.06 -22.47 4.68
CA THR A 79 1.96 -22.08 3.81
C THR A 79 1.52 -23.16 2.85
N GLU A 80 2.44 -24.01 2.41
CA GLU A 80 2.13 -25.10 1.48
C GLU A 80 1.34 -26.21 2.18
N TYR A 81 1.76 -26.58 3.39
CA TYR A 81 1.02 -27.57 4.15
C TYR A 81 -0.35 -27.04 4.60
N ALA A 82 -0.44 -25.78 5.04
CA ALA A 82 -1.71 -25.15 5.38
C ALA A 82 -2.71 -25.16 4.20
N LYS A 83 -2.24 -24.80 3.00
CA LYS A 83 -3.05 -24.89 1.76
C LYS A 83 -3.51 -26.31 1.46
N SER A 84 -2.62 -27.32 1.62
CA SER A 84 -2.96 -28.73 1.39
C SER A 84 -4.06 -29.24 2.34
N LYS A 85 -4.24 -28.57 3.48
CA LYS A 85 -5.29 -28.84 4.47
C LYS A 85 -6.52 -27.93 4.32
N ASN A 86 -6.59 -27.13 3.27
CA ASN A 86 -7.63 -26.13 3.05
C ASN A 86 -7.76 -25.11 4.21
N ILE A 87 -6.64 -24.79 4.87
CA ILE A 87 -6.58 -23.75 5.90
C ILE A 87 -6.32 -22.42 5.21
N ALA A 88 -7.24 -21.48 5.35
CA ALA A 88 -7.11 -20.14 4.77
C ALA A 88 -6.02 -19.34 5.50
N LEU A 89 -5.16 -18.66 4.73
CA LEU A 89 -4.11 -17.80 5.24
C LEU A 89 -4.50 -16.34 5.05
N ILE A 90 -4.55 -15.60 6.15
CA ILE A 90 -4.91 -14.19 6.18
C ILE A 90 -3.71 -13.39 6.68
N ALA A 91 -3.29 -12.38 5.90
CA ALA A 91 -2.30 -11.40 6.30
C ALA A 91 -2.86 -9.98 6.11
N ALA A 92 -2.22 -8.99 6.71
CA ALA A 92 -2.68 -7.60 6.69
C ALA A 92 -1.60 -6.62 6.16
N PRO A 93 -1.03 -6.83 4.95
CA PRO A 93 0.01 -5.95 4.42
C PRO A 93 -0.49 -4.52 4.16
N GLU A 94 -1.80 -4.32 4.06
CA GLU A 94 -2.43 -3.01 3.90
C GLU A 94 -2.39 -2.19 5.19
N GLY A 95 -2.40 -2.86 6.35
CA GLY A 95 -2.53 -2.22 7.66
C GLY A 95 -1.33 -1.38 8.08
N ASN A 96 -0.12 -1.79 7.71
CA ASN A 96 1.11 -1.09 8.12
C ASN A 96 1.87 -0.41 6.96
N ARG A 97 1.39 -0.52 5.71
CA ARG A 97 2.10 0.03 4.54
C ARG A 97 2.45 1.51 4.69
N ASN A 98 1.56 2.29 5.29
CA ASN A 98 1.74 3.73 5.45
C ASN A 98 2.84 4.05 6.48
N ALA A 99 2.85 3.33 7.60
CA ALA A 99 3.88 3.45 8.63
C ALA A 99 5.27 3.14 8.06
N VAL A 100 5.40 2.02 7.31
CA VAL A 100 6.68 1.64 6.68
C VAL A 100 7.13 2.69 5.66
N GLY A 101 6.20 3.23 4.84
CA GLY A 101 6.53 4.28 3.89
C GLY A 101 7.01 5.58 4.56
N GLU A 102 6.41 5.96 5.69
CA GLU A 102 6.84 7.12 6.48
C GLU A 102 8.19 6.87 7.16
N HIS A 103 8.39 5.69 7.72
CA HIS A 103 9.65 5.31 8.34
C HIS A 103 10.80 5.32 7.33
N ALA A 104 10.62 4.74 6.14
CA ALA A 104 11.61 4.74 5.08
C ALA A 104 11.99 6.18 4.65
N LEU A 105 11.01 7.07 4.51
CA LEU A 105 11.26 8.49 4.24
C LEU A 105 12.03 9.15 5.39
N GLY A 106 11.64 8.89 6.64
CA GLY A 106 12.34 9.38 7.82
C GLY A 106 13.80 8.94 7.87
N MET A 107 14.07 7.64 7.58
CA MET A 107 15.45 7.12 7.47
C MET A 107 16.24 7.81 6.36
N LEU A 108 15.64 8.00 5.18
CA LEU A 108 16.27 8.67 4.05
C LEU A 108 16.69 10.09 4.42
N LEU A 109 15.77 10.88 4.95
CA LEU A 109 16.05 12.26 5.35
C LEU A 109 17.04 12.35 6.51
N ALA A 110 17.00 11.42 7.46
CA ALA A 110 17.96 11.36 8.56
C ALA A 110 19.38 11.05 8.07
N LEU A 111 19.54 10.15 7.09
CA LEU A 111 20.82 9.85 6.45
C LEU A 111 21.35 11.04 5.64
N PHE A 112 20.50 11.62 4.78
CA PHE A 112 20.86 12.74 3.91
C PHE A 112 21.33 13.95 4.71
N ASN A 113 20.64 14.27 5.79
CA ASN A 113 20.94 15.42 6.65
C ASN A 113 21.85 15.05 7.84
N LYS A 114 22.34 13.81 7.92
CA LYS A 114 23.20 13.30 9.00
C LYS A 114 22.63 13.56 10.42
N LEU A 115 21.29 13.53 10.56
CA LEU A 115 20.62 13.99 11.80
C LEU A 115 21.12 13.25 13.04
N ASN A 116 21.28 11.92 12.95
CA ASN A 116 21.68 11.10 14.09
C ASN A 116 23.15 11.32 14.50
N ALA A 117 24.04 11.52 13.52
CA ALA A 117 25.44 11.82 13.79
C ALA A 117 25.60 13.22 14.40
N ALA A 118 24.92 14.21 13.80
CA ALA A 118 24.92 15.59 14.28
C ALA A 118 24.36 15.71 15.71
N ASP A 119 23.23 15.04 16.01
CA ASP A 119 22.65 15.03 17.36
C ASP A 119 23.61 14.42 18.41
N ARG A 120 24.23 13.27 18.09
CA ARG A 120 25.22 12.63 18.96
C ARG A 120 26.41 13.56 19.23
N GLU A 121 26.94 14.22 18.19
CA GLU A 121 28.05 15.14 18.35
C GLU A 121 27.69 16.33 19.25
N VAL A 122 26.56 16.98 19.00
CA VAL A 122 26.12 18.13 19.82
C VAL A 122 25.91 17.72 21.28
N ARG A 123 25.26 16.58 21.53
CA ARG A 123 25.05 16.05 22.90
C ARG A 123 26.36 15.70 23.61
N SER A 124 27.42 15.34 22.86
CA SER A 124 28.77 15.10 23.39
C SER A 124 29.64 16.37 23.46
N GLY A 125 29.07 17.54 23.20
CA GLY A 125 29.77 18.84 23.33
C GLY A 125 30.56 19.25 22.10
N HIS A 126 30.35 18.63 20.93
CA HIS A 126 31.03 18.97 19.68
C HIS A 126 30.13 19.77 18.74
N TRP A 127 30.70 20.83 18.12
CA TRP A 127 29.96 21.72 17.19
C TRP A 127 30.61 21.72 15.81
N ASN A 128 30.44 20.63 15.06
CA ASN A 128 31.13 20.35 13.79
C ASN A 128 30.22 20.60 12.56
N ARG A 129 30.05 21.86 12.13
CA ARG A 129 29.18 22.21 11.02
C ARG A 129 29.61 21.58 9.70
N GLU A 130 30.90 21.63 9.33
CA GLU A 130 31.38 21.14 8.04
C GLU A 130 31.28 19.61 7.92
N LYS A 131 31.63 18.89 8.99
CA LYS A 131 31.50 17.42 9.04
C LYS A 131 30.04 16.96 8.83
N ASN A 132 29.11 17.75 9.36
CA ASN A 132 27.67 17.45 9.31
C ASN A 132 26.94 18.10 8.12
N ARG A 133 27.68 18.57 7.09
CA ARG A 133 27.05 19.02 5.84
C ARG A 133 26.31 17.85 5.20
N GLY A 134 25.01 18.01 4.97
CA GLY A 134 24.12 17.02 4.36
C GLY A 134 24.00 17.13 2.85
N HIS A 135 23.07 16.38 2.31
CA HIS A 135 22.65 16.37 0.91
C HIS A 135 21.17 16.72 0.83
N GLU A 136 20.75 17.34 -0.26
CA GLU A 136 19.34 17.55 -0.59
C GLU A 136 18.81 16.38 -1.42
N LEU A 137 17.54 16.08 -1.25
CA LEU A 137 16.86 15.03 -2.02
C LEU A 137 16.44 15.53 -3.41
N ASP A 138 16.29 16.85 -3.56
CA ASP A 138 15.95 17.50 -4.81
C ASP A 138 16.88 17.09 -5.97
N GLY A 139 16.31 16.84 -7.14
CA GLY A 139 17.01 16.39 -8.35
C GLY A 139 17.58 14.96 -8.28
N LYS A 140 17.29 14.18 -7.23
CA LYS A 140 17.75 12.79 -7.11
C LYS A 140 16.78 11.82 -7.79
N THR A 141 17.31 10.66 -8.17
CA THR A 141 16.53 9.53 -8.65
C THR A 141 16.41 8.49 -7.54
N VAL A 142 15.17 8.15 -7.15
CA VAL A 142 14.88 7.12 -6.17
C VAL A 142 14.43 5.85 -6.89
N GLY A 143 15.22 4.78 -6.80
CA GLY A 143 14.89 3.46 -7.29
C GLY A 143 14.19 2.61 -6.20
N ILE A 144 13.05 2.04 -6.53
CA ILE A 144 12.28 1.18 -5.64
C ILE A 144 12.25 -0.24 -6.23
N ILE A 145 12.69 -1.23 -5.45
CA ILE A 145 12.55 -2.65 -5.83
C ILE A 145 11.43 -3.26 -4.99
N GLY A 146 10.38 -3.79 -5.68
CA GLY A 146 9.12 -4.23 -5.10
C GLY A 146 8.11 -3.10 -5.01
N TYR A 147 7.22 -3.01 -6.01
CA TYR A 147 6.23 -1.92 -6.10
C TYR A 147 4.83 -2.39 -5.71
N GLY A 148 4.77 -3.17 -4.61
CA GLY A 148 3.54 -3.62 -3.96
C GLY A 148 2.97 -2.58 -2.96
N ASN A 149 2.34 -3.07 -1.89
CA ASN A 149 1.71 -2.23 -0.86
C ASN A 149 2.64 -1.16 -0.28
N ILE A 150 3.87 -1.54 0.09
CA ILE A 150 4.83 -0.65 0.77
C ILE A 150 5.54 0.24 -0.24
N GLY A 151 6.01 -0.32 -1.37
CA GLY A 151 6.68 0.47 -2.42
C GLY A 151 5.81 1.61 -2.93
N LYS A 152 4.52 1.36 -3.19
CA LYS A 152 3.54 2.38 -3.55
C LYS A 152 3.32 3.41 -2.44
N ALA A 153 3.27 2.98 -1.18
CA ALA A 153 3.12 3.90 -0.05
C ALA A 153 4.35 4.80 0.11
N PHE A 154 5.56 4.28 -0.06
CA PHE A 154 6.80 5.07 -0.01
C PHE A 154 6.87 6.06 -1.18
N ALA A 155 6.64 5.61 -2.42
CA ALA A 155 6.60 6.50 -3.59
C ALA A 155 5.59 7.65 -3.42
N LYS A 156 4.40 7.36 -2.88
CA LYS A 156 3.40 8.39 -2.56
C LYS A 156 3.93 9.45 -1.58
N LYS A 157 4.79 9.09 -0.62
CA LYS A 157 5.38 10.05 0.34
C LYS A 157 6.43 10.96 -0.30
N LEU A 158 7.02 10.53 -1.40
CA LEU A 158 8.03 11.31 -2.14
C LEU A 158 7.41 12.43 -3.00
N ARG A 159 6.08 12.51 -3.16
CA ARG A 159 5.40 13.53 -3.98
C ARG A 159 5.70 14.99 -3.61
N GLY A 160 6.14 15.25 -2.39
CA GLY A 160 6.49 16.60 -1.94
C GLY A 160 7.92 17.00 -2.24
N PHE A 161 8.69 16.13 -2.93
CA PHE A 161 10.08 16.36 -3.28
C PHE A 161 10.24 16.36 -4.80
N ASP A 162 11.12 17.18 -5.32
CA ASP A 162 11.44 17.24 -6.75
C ASP A 162 12.40 16.10 -7.12
N VAL A 163 11.89 14.86 -7.14
CA VAL A 163 12.63 13.61 -7.40
C VAL A 163 12.03 12.83 -8.55
N GLU A 164 12.90 12.15 -9.32
CA GLU A 164 12.45 11.09 -10.21
C GLU A 164 12.27 9.79 -9.40
N VAL A 165 11.10 9.14 -9.47
CA VAL A 165 10.86 7.86 -8.82
C VAL A 165 10.72 6.76 -9.86
N LEU A 166 11.65 5.81 -9.85
CA LEU A 166 11.65 4.62 -10.68
C LEU A 166 11.30 3.40 -9.83
N CYS A 167 10.55 2.47 -10.38
CA CYS A 167 10.28 1.21 -9.70
C CYS A 167 10.58 0.00 -10.59
N TYR A 168 11.00 -1.08 -9.96
CA TYR A 168 11.11 -2.40 -10.56
C TYR A 168 10.26 -3.39 -9.77
N ASP A 169 9.50 -4.20 -10.48
CA ASP A 169 8.76 -5.32 -9.93
C ASP A 169 8.82 -6.50 -10.91
N VAL A 170 8.70 -7.72 -10.40
CA VAL A 170 8.62 -8.93 -11.23
C VAL A 170 7.30 -9.03 -12.00
N LEU A 171 6.25 -8.37 -11.48
CA LEU A 171 4.96 -8.25 -12.14
C LEU A 171 4.97 -7.08 -13.11
N PRO A 172 4.41 -7.24 -14.30
CA PRO A 172 4.30 -6.13 -15.26
C PRO A 172 3.21 -5.13 -14.85
N ASN A 173 3.30 -3.91 -15.37
CA ASN A 173 2.29 -2.86 -15.22
C ASN A 173 1.97 -2.47 -13.76
N MET A 174 2.98 -2.50 -12.89
CA MET A 174 2.84 -2.12 -11.48
C MET A 174 2.99 -0.61 -11.26
N GLY A 175 3.67 0.11 -12.17
CA GLY A 175 3.88 1.56 -12.10
C GLY A 175 2.58 2.35 -12.05
N ASP A 176 2.64 3.55 -11.49
CA ASP A 176 1.50 4.48 -11.37
C ASP A 176 2.01 5.94 -11.42
N GLN A 177 1.12 6.92 -11.13
CA GLN A 177 1.49 8.34 -11.12
C GLN A 177 2.59 8.72 -10.12
N ASN A 178 3.02 7.80 -9.23
CA ASN A 178 4.06 8.08 -8.23
C ASN A 178 5.42 7.47 -8.61
N ALA A 179 5.46 6.46 -9.49
CA ALA A 179 6.70 5.84 -9.92
C ALA A 179 6.55 5.18 -11.30
N LYS A 180 7.51 5.45 -12.17
CA LYS A 180 7.62 4.83 -13.49
C LYS A 180 8.23 3.44 -13.34
N GLN A 181 7.54 2.40 -13.83
CA GLN A 181 8.13 1.06 -13.87
C GLN A 181 9.18 0.96 -14.98
N VAL A 182 10.34 0.44 -14.60
CA VAL A 182 11.49 0.29 -15.49
C VAL A 182 12.14 -1.10 -15.33
N LYS A 183 13.09 -1.43 -16.20
CA LYS A 183 13.94 -2.61 -16.02
C LYS A 183 14.99 -2.35 -14.93
N LEU A 184 15.43 -3.40 -14.24
CA LEU A 184 16.41 -3.29 -13.16
C LEU A 184 17.69 -2.57 -13.58
N GLY A 185 18.15 -2.77 -14.84
CA GLY A 185 19.32 -2.08 -15.40
C GLY A 185 19.19 -0.56 -15.42
N GLU A 186 17.98 -0.01 -15.61
CA GLU A 186 17.77 1.44 -15.58
C GLU A 186 17.86 1.98 -14.13
N ILE A 187 17.46 1.20 -13.13
CA ILE A 187 17.70 1.54 -11.71
C ILE A 187 19.20 1.58 -11.42
N PHE A 188 19.97 0.60 -11.88
CA PHE A 188 21.43 0.58 -11.72
C PHE A 188 22.12 1.79 -12.36
N GLU A 189 21.61 2.25 -13.49
CA GLU A 189 22.16 3.39 -14.22
C GLU A 189 21.85 4.73 -13.53
N LYS A 190 20.62 4.91 -13.04
CA LYS A 190 20.09 6.23 -12.66
C LYS A 190 19.97 6.48 -11.17
N ALA A 191 19.73 5.43 -10.34
CA ALA A 191 19.33 5.65 -8.97
C ALA A 191 20.46 6.24 -8.09
N ASP A 192 20.11 7.26 -7.35
CA ASP A 192 20.90 7.83 -6.24
C ASP A 192 20.52 7.18 -4.91
N VAL A 193 19.28 6.71 -4.79
CA VAL A 193 18.75 6.01 -3.63
C VAL A 193 18.12 4.71 -4.10
N LEU A 194 18.43 3.62 -3.42
CA LEU A 194 17.75 2.34 -3.59
C LEU A 194 16.92 2.03 -2.35
N SER A 195 15.64 1.72 -2.50
CA SER A 195 14.77 1.26 -1.42
C SER A 195 14.18 -0.11 -1.73
N LEU A 196 14.32 -1.05 -0.80
CA LEU A 196 13.84 -2.43 -0.93
C LEU A 196 12.50 -2.61 -0.23
N HIS A 197 11.51 -3.14 -0.97
CA HIS A 197 10.16 -3.44 -0.47
C HIS A 197 9.68 -4.80 -0.99
N ILE A 198 10.57 -5.79 -0.95
CA ILE A 198 10.36 -7.15 -1.46
C ILE A 198 10.17 -8.15 -0.32
N PRO A 199 9.40 -9.23 -0.50
CA PRO A 199 9.31 -10.32 0.46
C PRO A 199 10.63 -11.11 0.50
N PHE A 200 10.79 -11.93 1.54
CA PHE A 200 11.81 -12.98 1.53
C PHE A 200 11.30 -14.15 0.69
N ALA A 201 12.07 -14.54 -0.29
CA ALA A 201 11.85 -15.70 -1.15
C ALA A 201 13.21 -16.22 -1.65
N GLU A 202 13.25 -17.40 -2.23
CA GLU A 202 14.49 -17.97 -2.80
C GLU A 202 15.15 -17.01 -3.82
N SER A 203 14.33 -16.31 -4.63
CA SER A 203 14.79 -15.35 -5.62
C SER A 203 15.27 -14.02 -5.04
N THR A 204 14.99 -13.72 -3.78
CA THR A 204 15.36 -12.48 -3.11
C THR A 204 16.33 -12.70 -1.95
N ASP A 205 16.60 -13.97 -1.57
CA ASP A 205 17.64 -14.30 -0.59
C ASP A 205 18.99 -13.84 -1.10
N LYS A 206 19.68 -13.02 -0.30
CA LYS A 206 20.99 -12.44 -0.62
C LYS A 206 21.05 -11.70 -1.97
N MET A 207 19.92 -11.15 -2.40
CA MET A 207 19.83 -10.45 -3.69
C MET A 207 20.80 -9.26 -3.79
N VAL A 208 20.99 -8.54 -2.68
CA VAL A 208 21.93 -7.39 -2.62
C VAL A 208 23.28 -7.91 -2.10
N ASP A 209 24.04 -8.49 -3.00
CA ASP A 209 25.42 -8.94 -2.84
C ASP A 209 26.43 -7.93 -3.44
N GLU A 210 27.71 -8.24 -3.40
CA GLU A 210 28.79 -7.42 -3.95
C GLU A 210 28.56 -7.12 -5.44
N LYS A 211 28.15 -8.11 -6.23
CA LYS A 211 27.89 -7.94 -7.67
C LYS A 211 26.75 -6.98 -7.91
N PHE A 212 25.68 -7.10 -7.16
CA PHE A 212 24.52 -6.20 -7.23
C PHE A 212 24.94 -4.76 -6.89
N ILE A 213 25.66 -4.57 -5.78
CA ILE A 213 26.16 -3.25 -5.35
C ILE A 213 27.05 -2.63 -6.43
N ASN A 214 27.96 -3.42 -7.01
CA ASN A 214 28.87 -2.95 -8.05
C ASN A 214 28.19 -2.70 -9.41
N SER A 215 26.96 -3.20 -9.62
CA SER A 215 26.19 -2.93 -10.85
C SER A 215 25.71 -1.47 -10.97
N PHE A 216 25.63 -0.72 -9.87
CA PHE A 216 25.25 0.69 -9.94
C PHE A 216 26.32 1.53 -10.69
N ALA A 217 25.89 2.41 -11.58
CA ALA A 217 26.80 3.28 -12.33
C ALA A 217 27.47 4.34 -11.44
N LYS A 218 26.81 4.77 -10.39
CA LYS A 218 27.27 5.80 -9.44
C LYS A 218 27.11 5.34 -7.97
N PRO A 219 27.77 6.00 -7.01
CA PRO A 219 27.50 5.76 -5.59
C PRO A 219 26.04 6.06 -5.22
N PHE A 220 25.48 5.29 -4.29
CA PHE A 220 24.07 5.39 -3.92
C PHE A 220 23.83 5.17 -2.41
N TRP A 221 22.65 5.56 -1.91
CA TRP A 221 22.15 5.24 -0.57
C TRP A 221 21.23 4.04 -0.62
N LEU A 222 21.32 3.17 0.38
CA LEU A 222 20.49 1.97 0.51
C LEU A 222 19.48 2.12 1.65
N LEU A 223 18.20 1.79 1.40
CA LEU A 223 17.19 1.60 2.42
C LEU A 223 16.68 0.16 2.39
N ASN A 224 16.70 -0.52 3.52
CA ASN A 224 16.09 -1.83 3.68
C ASN A 224 15.09 -1.84 4.84
N THR A 225 13.81 -1.75 4.51
CA THR A 225 12.67 -1.92 5.43
C THR A 225 11.84 -3.16 5.04
N SER A 226 12.48 -4.11 4.35
CA SER A 226 11.82 -5.32 3.82
C SER A 226 12.17 -6.56 4.65
N ARG A 227 13.27 -7.25 4.32
CA ARG A 227 13.81 -8.40 5.06
C ARG A 227 15.32 -8.33 5.11
N GLY A 228 15.90 -8.64 6.27
CA GLY A 228 17.34 -8.56 6.50
C GLY A 228 18.14 -9.47 5.56
N LYS A 229 17.67 -10.70 5.36
CA LYS A 229 18.32 -11.70 4.49
C LYS A 229 18.37 -11.33 3.00
N ASN A 230 17.67 -10.28 2.59
CA ASN A 230 17.76 -9.78 1.20
C ASN A 230 19.10 -9.08 0.92
N VAL A 231 19.86 -8.71 1.96
CA VAL A 231 21.13 -7.98 1.88
C VAL A 231 22.23 -8.78 2.55
N VAL A 232 23.33 -9.02 1.85
CA VAL A 232 24.54 -9.64 2.41
C VAL A 232 25.30 -8.59 3.21
N THR A 233 25.34 -8.73 4.53
CA THR A 233 25.91 -7.72 5.43
C THR A 233 27.39 -7.45 5.17
N ASN A 234 28.20 -8.47 4.90
CA ASN A 234 29.62 -8.32 4.60
C ASN A 234 29.84 -7.49 3.32
N ASP A 235 29.04 -7.74 2.29
CA ASP A 235 29.15 -7.04 1.00
C ASP A 235 28.67 -5.59 1.11
N LEU A 236 27.62 -5.34 1.90
CA LEU A 236 27.19 -4.00 2.23
C LEU A 236 28.29 -3.21 2.94
N VAL A 237 28.96 -3.82 3.93
CA VAL A 237 30.08 -3.18 4.65
C VAL A 237 31.22 -2.87 3.69
N SER A 238 31.58 -3.77 2.78
CA SER A 238 32.58 -3.52 1.74
C SER A 238 32.16 -2.34 0.83
N GLY A 239 30.89 -2.27 0.46
CA GLY A 239 30.32 -1.16 -0.30
C GLY A 239 30.35 0.18 0.45
N LEU A 240 30.11 0.18 1.76
CA LEU A 240 30.21 1.37 2.61
C LEU A 240 31.66 1.85 2.75
N GLN A 241 32.60 0.93 2.97
CA GLN A 241 34.03 1.22 3.11
C GLN A 241 34.64 1.74 1.80
N SER A 242 34.24 1.22 0.66
CA SER A 242 34.70 1.69 -0.66
C SER A 242 34.03 3.00 -1.09
N GLY A 243 32.99 3.46 -0.39
CA GLY A 243 32.18 4.61 -0.78
C GLY A 243 31.24 4.35 -1.95
N LYS A 244 31.05 3.10 -2.39
CA LYS A 244 30.05 2.73 -3.39
C LYS A 244 28.63 2.83 -2.83
N VAL A 245 28.46 2.49 -1.54
CA VAL A 245 27.27 2.79 -0.76
C VAL A 245 27.60 3.99 0.12
N LEU A 246 26.92 5.11 -0.11
CA LEU A 246 27.16 6.37 0.61
C LEU A 246 26.62 6.34 2.03
N GLY A 247 25.61 5.54 2.28
CA GLY A 247 25.01 5.30 3.58
C GLY A 247 23.88 4.29 3.49
N ALA A 248 23.52 3.70 4.62
CA ALA A 248 22.48 2.68 4.68
C ALA A 248 21.49 2.93 5.82
N GLY A 249 20.18 2.83 5.52
CA GLY A 249 19.10 2.79 6.49
C GLY A 249 18.52 1.38 6.58
N LEU A 250 18.68 0.72 7.71
CA LEU A 250 18.34 -0.68 7.90
C LEU A 250 17.36 -0.82 9.08
N ASP A 251 16.10 -1.10 8.80
CA ASP A 251 15.11 -1.47 9.83
C ASP A 251 15.15 -2.99 10.10
N VAL A 252 15.76 -3.75 9.20
CA VAL A 252 15.89 -5.20 9.23
C VAL A 252 17.35 -5.60 8.99
N LEU A 253 17.80 -6.65 9.67
CA LEU A 253 19.18 -7.11 9.64
C LEU A 253 19.27 -8.60 9.27
N GLU A 254 20.33 -8.99 8.53
CA GLU A 254 20.52 -10.38 8.06
C GLU A 254 20.47 -11.41 9.19
N PHE A 255 20.99 -11.04 10.36
CA PHE A 255 21.16 -11.92 11.52
C PHE A 255 20.07 -11.73 12.58
N GLU A 256 19.01 -10.98 12.30
CA GLU A 256 17.91 -10.85 13.26
C GLU A 256 17.26 -12.21 13.52
N LYS A 257 16.91 -12.43 14.80
CA LYS A 257 16.23 -13.65 15.22
C LYS A 257 14.75 -13.61 14.81
N SER A 258 14.18 -14.77 14.54
CA SER A 258 12.72 -14.90 14.45
C SER A 258 12.09 -14.50 15.77
N SER A 259 10.90 -13.92 15.74
CA SER A 259 10.16 -13.51 16.95
C SER A 259 10.61 -12.20 17.60
N PHE A 260 11.43 -11.38 16.92
CA PHE A 260 11.89 -10.06 17.40
C PHE A 260 12.63 -10.12 18.75
N GLU A 261 13.32 -11.25 19.02
CA GLU A 261 14.20 -11.39 20.19
C GLU A 261 15.41 -10.47 20.08
N ASN A 262 15.96 -10.10 21.24
CA ASN A 262 17.16 -9.29 21.29
C ASN A 262 18.34 -10.00 20.64
N MET A 263 18.84 -9.48 19.53
CA MET A 263 19.94 -10.07 18.78
C MET A 263 21.31 -9.92 19.48
N PHE A 264 21.40 -9.07 20.50
CA PHE A 264 22.64 -8.78 21.24
C PHE A 264 22.85 -9.68 22.46
N ASP A 265 21.94 -10.62 22.75
CA ASP A 265 22.06 -11.53 23.87
C ASP A 265 23.17 -12.59 23.66
N ASP A 266 23.54 -12.86 22.41
CA ASP A 266 24.64 -13.75 22.05
C ASP A 266 25.94 -12.94 21.88
N GLN A 267 26.98 -13.24 22.67
CA GLN A 267 28.22 -12.46 22.79
C GLN A 267 29.15 -12.45 21.56
N THR A 268 28.80 -13.09 20.46
CA THR A 268 29.62 -13.14 19.24
C THR A 268 28.92 -12.44 18.08
N LEU A 269 29.07 -11.11 18.01
CA LEU A 269 28.66 -10.38 16.83
C LEU A 269 29.61 -10.67 15.65
N ASN A 270 29.07 -10.78 14.47
CA ASN A 270 29.85 -10.80 13.23
C ASN A 270 30.61 -9.45 13.09
N PRO A 271 31.92 -9.44 12.72
CA PRO A 271 32.69 -8.21 12.53
C PRO A 271 32.02 -7.16 11.61
N ALA A 272 31.28 -7.61 10.60
CA ALA A 272 30.50 -6.71 9.76
C ALA A 272 29.39 -6.00 10.55
N MET A 273 28.76 -6.66 11.51
CA MET A 273 27.77 -6.04 12.37
C MET A 273 28.41 -4.97 13.29
N ASP A 274 29.60 -5.25 13.85
CA ASP A 274 30.36 -4.30 14.65
C ASP A 274 30.66 -3.01 13.85
N TYR A 275 31.00 -3.14 12.58
CA TYR A 275 31.16 -1.99 11.69
C TYR A 275 29.88 -1.17 11.55
N LEU A 276 28.74 -1.83 11.26
CA LEU A 276 27.45 -1.14 11.10
C LEU A 276 27.04 -0.38 12.36
N LEU A 277 27.29 -0.94 13.54
CA LEU A 277 26.98 -0.30 14.83
C LEU A 277 27.78 0.98 15.09
N GLN A 278 28.97 1.10 14.51
CA GLN A 278 29.89 2.23 14.74
C GLN A 278 29.85 3.26 13.60
N ALA A 279 29.35 2.89 12.42
CA ALA A 279 29.38 3.74 11.23
C ALA A 279 28.43 4.95 11.34
N ASP A 280 28.97 6.16 11.13
CA ASP A 280 28.19 7.41 11.18
C ASP A 280 27.18 7.55 10.04
N ASN A 281 27.42 6.85 8.91
CA ASN A 281 26.56 6.85 7.73
C ASN A 281 25.59 5.66 7.67
N VAL A 282 25.36 4.99 8.80
CA VAL A 282 24.40 3.90 8.95
C VAL A 282 23.35 4.27 9.99
N LEU A 283 22.10 4.05 9.67
CA LEU A 283 20.95 4.21 10.57
C LEU A 283 20.28 2.85 10.78
N LEU A 284 20.22 2.41 12.02
CA LEU A 284 19.65 1.12 12.42
C LEU A 284 18.40 1.34 13.24
N THR A 285 17.34 0.56 12.97
CA THR A 285 16.14 0.49 13.80
C THR A 285 15.72 -0.98 14.02
N PRO A 286 15.10 -1.32 15.17
CA PRO A 286 14.89 -2.71 15.56
C PRO A 286 13.60 -3.31 14.99
N HIS A 287 13.47 -3.33 13.65
CA HIS A 287 12.32 -3.87 12.91
C HIS A 287 10.98 -3.23 13.33
N VAL A 288 10.95 -1.90 13.39
CA VAL A 288 9.81 -1.11 13.87
C VAL A 288 9.16 -0.24 12.80
N ALA A 289 9.61 -0.29 11.55
CA ALA A 289 9.06 0.55 10.48
C ALA A 289 7.54 0.42 10.33
N GLY A 290 7.01 -0.80 10.52
CA GLY A 290 5.57 -1.06 10.52
C GLY A 290 4.88 -0.93 11.88
N TRP A 291 5.55 -0.46 12.92
CA TRP A 291 5.11 -0.51 14.31
C TRP A 291 4.74 0.87 14.84
N THR A 292 3.58 1.38 14.46
CA THR A 292 3.00 2.64 14.97
C THR A 292 1.69 2.39 15.69
N VAL A 293 1.23 3.36 16.46
CA VAL A 293 -0.08 3.31 17.15
C VAL A 293 -1.18 3.06 16.13
N GLU A 294 -1.17 3.79 15.02
CA GLU A 294 -2.18 3.70 13.98
C GLU A 294 -2.10 2.40 13.19
N SER A 295 -0.89 1.88 12.93
CA SER A 295 -0.73 0.61 12.22
C SER A 295 -1.26 -0.56 13.03
N ASN A 296 -1.12 -0.54 14.36
CA ASN A 296 -1.66 -1.57 15.24
C ASN A 296 -3.20 -1.68 15.12
N ILE A 297 -3.89 -0.53 15.08
CA ILE A 297 -5.34 -0.47 14.85
C ILE A 297 -5.69 -0.98 13.45
N LYS A 298 -4.99 -0.48 12.42
CA LYS A 298 -5.25 -0.84 11.01
C LYS A 298 -5.00 -2.31 10.73
N LEU A 299 -3.96 -2.89 11.30
CA LEU A 299 -3.66 -4.32 11.19
C LEU A 299 -4.79 -5.16 11.79
N ALA A 300 -5.24 -4.81 13.00
CA ALA A 300 -6.34 -5.48 13.67
C ALA A 300 -7.63 -5.38 12.84
N GLN A 301 -7.99 -4.19 12.35
CA GLN A 301 -9.18 -3.97 11.53
C GLN A 301 -9.11 -4.76 10.22
N THR A 302 -7.97 -4.73 9.52
CA THR A 302 -7.78 -5.49 8.26
C THR A 302 -7.97 -7.00 8.49
N ILE A 303 -7.48 -7.54 9.59
CA ILE A 303 -7.69 -8.95 9.94
C ILE A 303 -9.17 -9.25 10.17
N VAL A 304 -9.87 -8.43 10.95
CA VAL A 304 -11.32 -8.59 11.18
C VAL A 304 -12.07 -8.57 9.85
N ASP A 305 -11.80 -7.59 9.00
CA ASP A 305 -12.50 -7.45 7.71
C ASP A 305 -12.26 -8.67 6.81
N LYS A 306 -11.04 -9.17 6.74
CA LYS A 306 -10.71 -10.37 5.95
C LYS A 306 -11.32 -11.65 6.55
N ILE A 307 -11.40 -11.79 7.86
CA ILE A 307 -12.10 -12.92 8.51
C ILE A 307 -13.60 -12.85 8.21
N LYS A 308 -14.21 -11.65 8.25
CA LYS A 308 -15.61 -11.44 7.87
C LYS A 308 -15.86 -11.93 6.43
N VAL A 309 -15.06 -11.46 5.47
CA VAL A 309 -15.18 -11.86 4.05
C VAL A 309 -15.03 -13.37 3.89
N LEU A 310 -14.07 -13.98 4.58
CA LEU A 310 -13.81 -15.42 4.49
C LEU A 310 -14.99 -16.27 5.01
N LEU A 311 -15.57 -15.89 6.14
CA LEU A 311 -16.50 -16.75 6.87
C LEU A 311 -17.97 -16.39 6.62
N PHE A 312 -18.26 -15.20 6.12
CA PHE A 312 -19.58 -14.69 5.81
C PHE A 312 -19.65 -14.09 4.41
N PRO A 313 -19.22 -14.84 3.37
CA PRO A 313 -19.16 -14.28 2.01
C PRO A 313 -20.51 -13.75 1.54
N GLU A 314 -21.63 -14.38 1.91
CA GLU A 314 -22.99 -13.94 1.54
C GLU A 314 -23.37 -12.61 2.19
N ALA A 315 -22.91 -12.33 3.43
CA ALA A 315 -23.14 -11.04 4.07
C ALA A 315 -22.36 -9.91 3.43
N PHE A 316 -21.26 -10.24 2.70
CA PHE A 316 -20.45 -9.28 1.94
C PHE A 316 -20.80 -9.26 0.45
N ALA A 317 -21.35 -10.34 -0.11
CA ALA A 317 -22.00 -10.30 -1.41
C ALA A 317 -23.21 -9.34 -1.41
N THR A 318 -23.75 -9.04 -0.20
CA THR A 318 -24.81 -8.05 0.02
C THR A 318 -24.29 -6.78 0.72
N ALA A 319 -22.98 -6.56 0.84
CA ALA A 319 -22.48 -5.22 1.15
C ALA A 319 -23.10 -4.29 0.09
N PRO A 320 -23.82 -3.23 0.50
CA PRO A 320 -24.53 -2.41 -0.48
C PRO A 320 -23.51 -1.96 -1.50
N LEU A 321 -23.73 -2.35 -2.76
CA LEU A 321 -22.91 -1.96 -3.88
C LEU A 321 -22.67 -0.45 -3.76
N LYS A 322 -21.41 -0.02 -3.68
CA LYS A 322 -21.09 1.40 -3.61
C LYS A 322 -21.54 2.01 -4.94
N ARG A 323 -22.77 2.51 -4.97
CA ARG A 323 -23.44 2.92 -6.19
C ARG A 323 -22.86 4.24 -6.71
N VAL A 324 -23.39 5.34 -6.25
CA VAL A 324 -22.91 6.67 -6.63
C VAL A 324 -21.76 7.10 -5.70
N THR A 325 -20.67 7.55 -6.29
CA THR A 325 -19.46 8.01 -5.56
C THR A 325 -19.30 9.53 -5.59
N GLY A 326 -20.04 10.23 -6.45
CA GLY A 326 -20.02 11.69 -6.57
C GLY A 326 -20.77 12.17 -7.80
N ILE A 327 -20.79 13.49 -7.97
CA ILE A 327 -21.31 14.12 -9.20
C ILE A 327 -20.20 14.05 -10.25
N GLY A 328 -20.49 13.37 -11.37
CA GLY A 328 -19.60 13.26 -12.51
C GLY A 328 -19.73 14.42 -13.49
N GLY A 329 -20.97 14.97 -13.64
CA GLY A 329 -21.20 16.09 -14.53
C GLY A 329 -22.54 16.78 -14.32
N ILE A 330 -22.58 18.03 -14.74
CA ILE A 330 -23.76 18.88 -14.85
C ILE A 330 -23.90 19.25 -16.32
N PHE A 331 -24.84 18.59 -17.01
CA PHE A 331 -25.07 18.78 -18.44
C PHE A 331 -26.41 19.46 -18.67
N PHE A 332 -26.45 20.45 -19.55
CA PHE A 332 -27.68 21.20 -19.82
C PHE A 332 -27.68 21.79 -21.23
N LYS A 333 -28.88 22.02 -21.78
CA LYS A 333 -29.06 22.61 -23.10
C LYS A 333 -28.89 24.12 -23.03
N SER A 334 -28.25 24.67 -24.05
CA SER A 334 -28.02 26.13 -24.22
C SER A 334 -28.30 26.53 -25.66
N ARG A 335 -28.91 27.69 -25.87
CA ARG A 335 -29.17 28.25 -27.19
C ARG A 335 -27.87 28.54 -27.96
N ASP A 336 -26.87 29.04 -27.25
CA ASP A 336 -25.52 29.27 -27.76
C ASP A 336 -24.49 28.84 -26.70
N SER A 337 -24.07 27.59 -26.81
CA SER A 337 -23.12 27.03 -25.84
C SER A 337 -21.75 27.71 -25.88
N LYS A 338 -21.29 28.18 -27.05
CA LYS A 338 -20.01 28.87 -27.21
C LYS A 338 -20.04 30.27 -26.57
N ALA A 339 -21.05 31.02 -26.80
CA ALA A 339 -21.21 32.33 -26.17
C ALA A 339 -21.32 32.18 -24.64
N LEU A 340 -22.05 31.16 -24.19
CA LEU A 340 -22.21 30.87 -22.77
C LEU A 340 -20.90 30.50 -22.10
N VAL A 341 -20.11 29.58 -22.68
CA VAL A 341 -18.78 29.18 -22.21
C VAL A 341 -17.87 30.41 -22.09
N SER A 342 -17.84 31.26 -23.15
CA SER A 342 -17.05 32.50 -23.14
C SER A 342 -17.48 33.47 -22.04
N TRP A 343 -18.78 33.56 -21.74
CA TRP A 343 -19.29 34.37 -20.66
C TRP A 343 -18.79 33.89 -19.28
N TYR A 344 -18.89 32.57 -19.03
CA TYR A 344 -18.42 31.97 -17.77
C TYR A 344 -16.89 32.11 -17.60
N GLN A 345 -16.13 31.92 -18.68
CA GLN A 345 -14.69 32.17 -18.68
C GLN A 345 -14.35 33.59 -18.32
N LYS A 346 -15.02 34.55 -18.99
CA LYS A 346 -14.76 36.01 -18.81
C LYS A 346 -15.17 36.50 -17.42
N HIS A 347 -16.35 36.10 -16.94
CA HIS A 347 -16.95 36.70 -15.76
C HIS A 347 -16.75 35.91 -14.47
N LEU A 348 -16.57 34.61 -14.56
CA LEU A 348 -16.36 33.74 -13.41
C LEU A 348 -14.97 33.06 -13.39
N GLY A 349 -14.14 33.28 -14.42
CA GLY A 349 -12.78 32.75 -14.46
C GLY A 349 -12.70 31.24 -14.62
N LEU A 350 -13.75 30.58 -15.18
CA LEU A 350 -13.70 29.15 -15.41
C LEU A 350 -12.63 28.83 -16.46
N ASN A 351 -11.79 27.83 -16.17
CA ASN A 351 -10.84 27.31 -17.15
C ASN A 351 -11.59 26.35 -18.09
N THR A 352 -12.03 26.87 -19.23
CA THR A 352 -12.91 26.18 -20.17
C THR A 352 -12.17 25.72 -21.41
N ASP A 353 -12.63 24.61 -21.98
CA ASP A 353 -12.28 24.07 -23.29
C ASP A 353 -13.50 24.04 -24.24
N ASP A 354 -13.40 23.31 -25.36
CA ASP A 354 -14.49 23.18 -26.34
C ASP A 354 -15.72 22.41 -25.80
N TYR A 355 -15.58 21.71 -24.67
CA TYR A 355 -16.62 20.85 -24.06
C TYR A 355 -17.20 21.46 -22.78
N GLY A 356 -16.54 22.45 -22.18
CA GLY A 356 -16.99 23.12 -20.96
C GLY A 356 -15.89 23.38 -19.95
N CYS A 357 -16.01 22.88 -18.74
CA CYS A 357 -15.03 23.06 -17.67
C CYS A 357 -14.94 21.79 -16.82
N THR A 358 -13.70 21.38 -16.50
CA THR A 358 -13.42 20.28 -15.56
C THR A 358 -13.06 20.87 -14.21
N PHE A 359 -13.82 20.47 -13.17
CA PHE A 359 -13.51 20.78 -11.78
C PHE A 359 -12.82 19.59 -11.13
N TRP A 360 -11.65 19.82 -10.55
CA TRP A 360 -10.88 18.82 -9.84
C TRP A 360 -11.12 18.90 -8.34
N TRP A 361 -11.29 17.73 -7.71
CA TRP A 361 -11.46 17.60 -6.28
C TRP A 361 -10.89 16.26 -5.77
N LYS A 362 -10.83 16.09 -4.45
CA LYS A 362 -10.35 14.84 -3.85
C LYS A 362 -11.47 14.14 -3.09
N ASP A 363 -11.58 12.81 -3.28
CA ASP A 363 -12.48 12.01 -2.46
C ASP A 363 -11.96 11.89 -1.00
N MET A 364 -12.76 11.23 -0.14
CA MET A 364 -12.37 11.02 1.26
C MET A 364 -11.13 10.13 1.44
N GLN A 365 -10.71 9.41 0.43
CA GLN A 365 -9.50 8.60 0.39
C GLN A 365 -8.30 9.39 -0.17
N GLY A 366 -8.50 10.62 -0.61
CA GLY A 366 -7.49 11.50 -1.19
C GLY A 366 -7.17 11.24 -2.66
N ASN A 367 -8.00 10.46 -3.37
CA ASN A 367 -7.87 10.25 -4.80
C ASN A 367 -8.34 11.47 -5.58
N ASP A 368 -7.68 11.78 -6.69
CA ASP A 368 -8.11 12.85 -7.59
C ASP A 368 -9.37 12.41 -8.32
N CYS A 369 -10.35 13.27 -8.32
CA CYS A 369 -11.64 13.08 -8.96
C CYS A 369 -11.99 14.32 -9.78
N SER A 370 -12.82 14.13 -10.82
CA SER A 370 -13.26 15.22 -11.69
C SER A 370 -14.77 15.30 -11.77
N THR A 371 -15.27 16.53 -12.02
CA THR A 371 -16.68 16.81 -12.34
C THR A 371 -16.71 17.72 -13.56
N GLN A 372 -17.50 17.32 -14.57
CA GLN A 372 -17.64 18.04 -15.84
C GLN A 372 -18.80 19.04 -15.78
N TRP A 373 -18.59 20.27 -16.20
CA TRP A 373 -19.62 21.25 -16.45
C TRP A 373 -19.71 21.49 -17.97
N SER A 374 -20.81 21.05 -18.62
CA SER A 374 -20.89 21.02 -20.08
C SER A 374 -22.23 21.57 -20.60
N PRO A 375 -22.26 22.74 -21.24
CA PRO A 375 -23.43 23.21 -21.97
C PRO A 375 -23.48 22.59 -23.37
N PHE A 376 -24.55 21.85 -23.64
CA PHE A 376 -24.84 21.24 -24.92
C PHE A 376 -25.67 22.19 -25.80
N ALA A 377 -25.61 22.02 -27.13
CA ALA A 377 -26.51 22.75 -28.03
C ALA A 377 -27.99 22.44 -27.72
N GLU A 378 -28.87 23.40 -27.86
CA GLU A 378 -30.31 23.23 -27.61
C GLU A 378 -30.93 22.09 -28.44
N THR A 379 -30.38 21.85 -29.63
CA THR A 379 -30.81 20.79 -30.55
C THR A 379 -30.20 19.41 -30.26
N THR A 380 -29.42 19.24 -29.18
CA THR A 380 -28.76 17.96 -28.89
C THR A 380 -29.77 16.84 -28.66
N GLU A 381 -29.53 15.69 -29.27
CA GLU A 381 -30.27 14.45 -29.04
C GLU A 381 -29.68 13.60 -27.93
N TYR A 382 -28.56 14.01 -27.36
CA TYR A 382 -27.82 13.26 -26.34
C TYR A 382 -28.66 12.96 -25.09
N PHE A 383 -29.61 13.82 -24.77
CA PHE A 383 -30.50 13.65 -23.61
C PHE A 383 -31.70 12.76 -23.86
N LEU A 384 -31.99 12.39 -25.13
CA LEU A 384 -33.11 11.52 -25.44
C LEU A 384 -32.98 10.14 -24.72
N PRO A 385 -34.08 9.52 -24.29
CA PRO A 385 -35.47 9.93 -24.53
C PRO A 385 -36.02 11.01 -23.59
N SER A 386 -35.23 11.57 -22.66
CA SER A 386 -35.68 12.65 -21.79
C SER A 386 -35.84 13.97 -22.59
N GLU A 387 -36.97 14.64 -22.39
CA GLU A 387 -37.22 15.97 -22.97
C GLU A 387 -36.71 17.14 -22.11
N LYS A 388 -36.14 16.84 -20.93
CA LYS A 388 -35.63 17.85 -20.02
C LYS A 388 -34.43 18.58 -20.61
N PRO A 389 -34.25 19.87 -20.25
CA PRO A 389 -33.11 20.67 -20.73
C PRO A 389 -31.81 20.38 -20.00
N PHE A 390 -31.74 19.34 -19.15
CA PHE A 390 -30.56 18.94 -18.41
C PHE A 390 -30.46 17.41 -18.33
N MET A 391 -29.25 16.94 -18.05
CA MET A 391 -28.95 15.55 -17.70
C MET A 391 -27.90 15.55 -16.58
N GLN A 392 -28.13 14.73 -15.54
CA GLN A 392 -27.18 14.50 -14.46
C GLN A 392 -26.23 13.38 -14.84
N ASN A 393 -24.95 13.54 -14.55
CA ASN A 393 -23.96 12.47 -14.62
C ASN A 393 -23.50 12.15 -13.21
N PHE A 394 -23.58 10.88 -12.82
CA PHE A 394 -23.09 10.39 -11.55
C PHE A 394 -21.89 9.48 -11.75
N ARG A 395 -20.83 9.73 -10.97
CA ARG A 395 -19.70 8.84 -10.86
C ARG A 395 -20.10 7.58 -10.10
N VAL A 396 -19.66 6.42 -10.59
CA VAL A 396 -19.91 5.11 -9.96
C VAL A 396 -18.59 4.36 -9.78
N TYR A 397 -18.59 3.35 -8.92
CA TYR A 397 -17.38 2.58 -8.60
C TYR A 397 -17.18 1.40 -9.55
N ASP A 398 -18.24 0.66 -9.85
CA ASP A 398 -18.26 -0.50 -10.73
C ASP A 398 -19.57 -0.46 -11.53
N LEU A 399 -19.45 -0.07 -12.79
CA LEU A 399 -20.62 0.21 -13.64
C LEU A 399 -21.37 -1.06 -14.01
N GLU A 400 -20.64 -2.13 -14.32
CA GLU A 400 -21.26 -3.39 -14.73
C GLU A 400 -22.05 -4.00 -13.56
N ALA A 401 -21.44 -4.13 -12.39
CA ALA A 401 -22.11 -4.66 -11.20
C ALA A 401 -23.31 -3.80 -10.78
N LEU A 402 -23.20 -2.46 -10.93
CA LEU A 402 -24.30 -1.55 -10.64
C LEU A 402 -25.47 -1.75 -11.61
N LEU A 403 -25.21 -1.92 -12.91
CA LEU A 403 -26.27 -2.12 -13.90
C LEU A 403 -26.97 -3.45 -13.71
N GLU A 404 -26.25 -4.53 -13.41
CA GLU A 404 -26.86 -5.82 -13.07
C GLU A 404 -27.82 -5.69 -11.87
N GLN A 405 -27.40 -4.99 -10.83
CA GLN A 405 -28.26 -4.76 -9.66
C GLN A 405 -29.47 -3.87 -9.98
N LEU A 406 -29.28 -2.79 -10.74
CA LEU A 406 -30.36 -1.89 -11.15
C LEU A 406 -31.39 -2.61 -12.05
N GLN A 407 -30.93 -3.52 -12.89
CA GLN A 407 -31.81 -4.36 -13.71
C GLN A 407 -32.68 -5.30 -12.83
N LEU A 408 -32.10 -5.91 -11.80
CA LEU A 408 -32.85 -6.73 -10.82
C LEU A 408 -33.87 -5.88 -10.05
N GLU A 409 -33.59 -4.61 -9.84
CA GLU A 409 -34.47 -3.64 -9.17
C GLU A 409 -35.52 -3.03 -10.10
N GLY A 410 -35.51 -3.40 -11.39
CA GLY A 410 -36.50 -2.94 -12.38
C GLY A 410 -36.22 -1.54 -12.94
N VAL A 411 -35.00 -1.01 -12.79
CA VAL A 411 -34.61 0.28 -13.37
C VAL A 411 -34.37 0.14 -14.89
N THR A 412 -34.95 1.05 -15.67
CA THR A 412 -34.82 1.05 -17.13
C THR A 412 -33.45 1.56 -17.57
N GLN A 413 -32.67 0.70 -18.23
CA GLN A 413 -31.44 1.08 -18.91
C GLN A 413 -31.74 1.62 -20.31
N VAL A 414 -31.03 2.67 -20.73
CA VAL A 414 -31.11 3.27 -22.07
C VAL A 414 -29.84 2.95 -22.84
N GLY A 415 -29.97 2.14 -23.90
CA GLY A 415 -28.83 1.76 -24.74
C GLY A 415 -27.90 0.72 -24.10
N LYS A 416 -26.65 0.69 -24.58
CA LYS A 416 -25.61 -0.24 -24.15
C LYS A 416 -24.49 0.54 -23.44
N ILE A 417 -23.68 -0.17 -22.64
CA ILE A 417 -22.44 0.39 -22.09
C ILE A 417 -21.54 0.85 -23.24
N GLN A 418 -20.97 2.05 -23.09
CA GLN A 418 -19.93 2.59 -23.95
C GLN A 418 -18.65 2.71 -23.15
N ALA A 419 -17.53 2.24 -23.71
CA ALA A 419 -16.22 2.29 -23.10
C ALA A 419 -15.27 3.17 -23.92
N PHE A 420 -14.57 4.07 -23.25
CA PHE A 420 -13.58 4.98 -23.81
C PHE A 420 -12.31 4.91 -22.95
N ASP A 421 -11.23 5.52 -23.40
CA ASP A 421 -9.97 5.63 -22.66
C ASP A 421 -10.07 6.44 -21.36
N TYR A 422 -11.12 7.28 -21.23
CA TYR A 422 -11.43 8.07 -20.02
C TYR A 422 -12.54 7.48 -19.14
N GLY A 423 -13.04 6.27 -19.44
CA GLY A 423 -14.00 5.57 -18.58
C GLY A 423 -15.10 4.84 -19.32
N LYS A 424 -16.01 4.23 -18.54
CA LYS A 424 -17.19 3.53 -19.05
C LYS A 424 -18.45 4.32 -18.70
N PHE A 425 -19.44 4.28 -19.62
CA PHE A 425 -20.69 5.04 -19.52
C PHE A 425 -21.90 4.16 -19.76
N ALA A 426 -22.96 4.42 -19.02
CA ALA A 426 -24.28 3.85 -19.27
C ALA A 426 -25.36 4.86 -18.86
N TRP A 427 -26.56 4.66 -19.35
CA TRP A 427 -27.68 5.56 -19.08
C TRP A 427 -28.88 4.78 -18.54
N ILE A 428 -29.58 5.42 -17.62
CA ILE A 428 -30.81 4.91 -17.01
C ILE A 428 -31.88 6.00 -17.02
N LEU A 429 -33.13 5.60 -16.79
CA LEU A 429 -34.22 6.53 -16.53
C LEU A 429 -34.64 6.47 -15.08
N ASP A 430 -34.89 7.64 -14.48
CA ASP A 430 -35.54 7.72 -13.19
C ASP A 430 -37.09 7.61 -13.34
N PRO A 431 -37.86 7.51 -12.23
CA PRO A 431 -39.31 7.40 -12.28
C PRO A 431 -40.04 8.58 -12.96
N GLU A 432 -39.38 9.73 -13.09
CA GLU A 432 -39.93 10.93 -13.78
C GLU A 432 -39.49 11.03 -15.24
N GLY A 433 -38.79 9.99 -15.75
CA GLY A 433 -38.28 9.93 -17.12
C GLY A 433 -37.05 10.81 -17.38
N ASN A 434 -36.35 11.28 -16.34
CA ASN A 434 -35.09 11.95 -16.54
C ASN A 434 -34.01 10.94 -16.93
N LYS A 435 -33.25 11.23 -17.99
CA LYS A 435 -32.08 10.45 -18.35
C LYS A 435 -30.93 10.80 -17.43
N ILE A 436 -30.35 9.77 -16.82
CA ILE A 436 -29.19 9.88 -15.93
C ILE A 436 -28.04 9.13 -16.60
N GLU A 437 -26.88 9.74 -16.65
CA GLU A 437 -25.64 9.10 -17.07
C GLU A 437 -24.87 8.59 -15.87
N LEU A 438 -24.48 7.32 -15.92
CA LEU A 438 -23.61 6.67 -14.95
C LEU A 438 -22.21 6.55 -15.56
N TRP A 439 -21.21 7.03 -14.86
CA TRP A 439 -19.84 7.07 -15.34
C TRP A 439 -18.87 6.40 -14.35
N GLU A 440 -18.22 5.34 -14.81
CA GLU A 440 -17.05 4.74 -14.14
C GLU A 440 -15.79 5.40 -14.69
N PRO A 441 -15.20 6.37 -14.00
CA PRO A 441 -14.13 7.19 -14.55
C PRO A 441 -12.76 6.55 -14.52
N ILE A 442 -11.92 6.94 -15.50
CA ILE A 442 -10.47 6.79 -15.48
C ILE A 442 -9.90 8.23 -15.37
N ASP A 443 -9.89 8.78 -14.14
CA ASP A 443 -9.50 10.18 -13.91
C ASP A 443 -8.08 10.51 -14.41
N SER A 444 -7.18 9.54 -14.42
CA SER A 444 -5.82 9.71 -14.96
C SER A 444 -5.78 10.01 -16.46
N ALA A 445 -6.85 9.78 -17.19
CA ALA A 445 -6.92 10.12 -18.63
C ALA A 445 -7.10 11.62 -18.87
N PHE A 446 -7.43 12.41 -17.84
CA PHE A 446 -7.60 13.87 -17.92
C PHE A 446 -6.45 14.67 -17.29
N LEU A 447 -5.44 13.98 -16.72
CA LEU A 447 -4.23 14.56 -16.15
C LEU A 447 -3.09 14.57 -17.17
#